data_fc704e9b827cb6dce7a112df3e9c9636
#
_entry.id   fc704e9b827cb6dce7a112df3e9c9636
#
_cell.length_a   1.000
_cell.length_b   1.000
_cell.length_c   1.000
_cell.angle_alpha   90.00
_cell.angle_beta   90.00
_cell.angle_gamma   90.00
#
_symmetry.space_group_name_H-M   'P 1'
#
loop_
_entity.id
_entity.type
_entity.pdbx_description
1 polymer ?
#
loop_
_entity_poly.entity_id
_entity_poly.type
_entity_poly.pdbx_seq_one_letter_code
_entity_poly.pdbx_strand_id
1 'polypeptide(L)'
;MGDSGPAGPLWFERASCSRTVLTGADAVDLLQRITTNDLEGMSATDVRNTCLVDANGRMLDLFSVWHLGTELLLIGSENQGETLRAHLADAVSWKDDVQAVDADEALVLLTLVGEGADDVVCHLVGELPDSGRWRMGDACWCAQPMHDGEADAWDIVCQAGSRAGVLALLARHGVSEGDEQAWQEERVARGWLEGGREVDGTVIPLELDLWDSVSFDKGCFTGQE
;
A
#
# COMPACT_ATOMS: atom_id res chain seq x y z
N MET A 1 -11.64 -36.70 8.05
CA MET A 1 -11.41 -36.11 6.73
C MET A 1 -12.58 -35.14 6.58
N GLY A 2 -12.38 -33.92 7.03
CA GLY A 2 -13.32 -32.83 6.76
C GLY A 2 -13.03 -32.30 5.37
N ASP A 3 -14.02 -32.37 4.51
CA ASP A 3 -14.07 -31.70 3.25
C ASP A 3 -14.21 -30.20 3.54
N SER A 4 -13.10 -29.52 3.72
CA SER A 4 -13.08 -28.07 3.66
C SER A 4 -13.09 -27.71 2.18
N GLY A 5 -14.31 -27.54 1.63
CA GLY A 5 -14.45 -26.84 0.37
C GLY A 5 -13.68 -25.51 0.40
N PRO A 6 -13.40 -24.89 -0.76
CA PRO A 6 -12.62 -23.65 -0.79
C PRO A 6 -13.26 -22.66 0.20
N ALA A 7 -12.48 -22.24 1.19
CA ALA A 7 -12.89 -21.17 2.09
C ALA A 7 -13.10 -19.94 1.22
N GLY A 8 -14.28 -19.29 1.35
CA GLY A 8 -14.53 -18.04 0.63
C GLY A 8 -13.46 -16.98 0.96
N PRO A 9 -13.47 -15.84 0.28
CA PRO A 9 -12.45 -14.82 0.49
C PRO A 9 -12.45 -14.31 1.93
N LEU A 10 -11.26 -13.93 2.40
CA LEU A 10 -11.03 -13.37 3.74
C LEU A 10 -10.68 -11.88 3.62
N TRP A 11 -11.09 -11.11 4.62
CA TRP A 11 -10.57 -9.75 4.80
C TRP A 11 -9.76 -9.66 6.09
N PHE A 12 -8.73 -8.81 6.06
CA PHE A 12 -7.85 -8.54 7.19
C PHE A 12 -7.76 -7.03 7.40
N GLU A 13 -7.93 -6.54 8.63
CA GLU A 13 -7.69 -5.13 8.94
C GLU A 13 -6.21 -4.91 9.19
N ARG A 14 -5.64 -3.99 8.41
CA ARG A 14 -4.22 -3.66 8.45
C ARG A 14 -3.99 -2.38 9.26
N ALA A 15 -4.47 -2.39 10.51
CA ALA A 15 -4.42 -1.22 11.38
C ALA A 15 -2.99 -0.73 11.68
N SER A 16 -2.01 -1.64 11.69
CA SER A 16 -0.59 -1.35 11.92
C SER A 16 0.15 -0.77 10.69
N CYS A 17 -0.38 -0.95 9.48
CA CYS A 17 0.15 -0.29 8.28
C CYS A 17 -0.10 1.21 8.36
N SER A 18 0.87 2.02 7.96
CA SER A 18 0.71 3.48 7.99
C SER A 18 -0.11 4.00 6.81
N ARG A 19 -0.93 5.02 7.08
CA ARG A 19 -1.64 5.81 6.05
C ARG A 19 -1.21 7.27 6.22
N THR A 20 -0.42 7.77 5.29
CA THR A 20 0.07 9.15 5.29
C THR A 20 -0.45 9.87 4.06
N VAL A 21 -1.12 10.99 4.23
CA VAL A 21 -1.54 11.85 3.11
C VAL A 21 -0.48 12.93 2.89
N LEU A 22 0.01 13.00 1.66
CA LEU A 22 0.99 14.00 1.24
C LEU A 22 0.31 15.00 0.31
N THR A 23 0.39 16.28 0.65
CA THR A 23 -0.19 17.38 -0.12
C THR A 23 0.88 18.39 -0.52
N GLY A 24 0.57 19.25 -1.48
CA GLY A 24 1.45 20.32 -1.98
C GLY A 24 2.00 20.04 -3.38
N ALA A 25 2.41 21.12 -4.03
CA ALA A 25 2.80 21.06 -5.44
C ALA A 25 4.06 20.22 -5.69
N ASP A 26 4.94 20.12 -4.69
CA ASP A 26 6.23 19.44 -4.80
C ASP A 26 6.21 18.02 -4.19
N ALA A 27 5.01 17.46 -3.85
CA ALA A 27 4.88 16.16 -3.18
C ALA A 27 5.49 15.00 -4.01
N VAL A 28 5.22 14.97 -5.32
CA VAL A 28 5.81 13.95 -6.23
C VAL A 28 7.32 14.14 -6.34
N ASP A 29 7.81 15.38 -6.49
CA ASP A 29 9.23 15.69 -6.60
C ASP A 29 10.00 15.31 -5.32
N LEU A 30 9.41 15.56 -4.13
CA LEU A 30 10.00 15.10 -2.87
C LEU A 30 10.19 13.59 -2.87
N LEU A 31 9.14 12.83 -3.15
CA LEU A 31 9.21 11.36 -3.18
C LEU A 31 10.18 10.87 -4.27
N GLN A 32 10.21 11.52 -5.44
CA GLN A 32 11.14 11.21 -6.51
C GLN A 32 12.61 11.30 -6.06
N ARG A 33 12.95 12.25 -5.19
CA ARG A 33 14.33 12.44 -4.68
C ARG A 33 14.73 11.44 -3.60
N ILE A 34 13.79 10.91 -2.82
CA ILE A 34 14.11 10.13 -1.63
C ILE A 34 13.74 8.65 -1.70
N THR A 35 13.05 8.21 -2.76
CA THR A 35 12.61 6.83 -2.90
C THR A 35 13.18 6.18 -4.16
N THR A 36 13.09 4.87 -4.23
CA THR A 36 13.78 4.07 -5.25
C THR A 36 13.08 4.02 -6.60
N ASN A 37 11.74 4.15 -6.65
CA ASN A 37 11.00 4.02 -7.91
C ASN A 37 10.81 5.38 -8.60
N ASP A 38 10.54 5.34 -9.90
CA ASP A 38 10.19 6.53 -10.68
C ASP A 38 8.72 6.88 -10.44
N LEU A 39 8.48 8.04 -9.85
CA LEU A 39 7.14 8.56 -9.55
C LEU A 39 6.78 9.75 -10.46
N GLU A 40 7.73 10.23 -11.30
CA GLU A 40 7.41 11.24 -12.28
C GLU A 40 6.39 10.70 -13.30
N GLY A 41 5.51 11.58 -13.73
CA GLY A 41 4.47 11.23 -14.69
C GLY A 41 3.34 10.35 -14.15
N MET A 42 3.26 10.11 -12.84
CA MET A 42 2.06 9.54 -12.24
C MET A 42 0.85 10.43 -12.53
N SER A 43 -0.23 9.80 -12.95
CA SER A 43 -1.52 10.45 -13.20
C SER A 43 -2.50 10.12 -12.08
N ALA A 44 -3.56 10.88 -11.97
CA ALA A 44 -4.68 10.53 -11.10
C ALA A 44 -5.11 9.08 -11.37
N THR A 45 -5.32 8.33 -10.30
CA THR A 45 -5.61 6.89 -10.26
C THR A 45 -4.41 5.94 -10.38
N ASP A 46 -3.20 6.42 -10.64
CA ASP A 46 -2.03 5.54 -10.62
C ASP A 46 -1.65 5.12 -9.20
N VAL A 47 -1.16 3.90 -9.08
CA VAL A 47 -0.55 3.33 -7.87
C VAL A 47 0.84 2.84 -8.24
N ARG A 48 1.85 3.21 -7.46
CA ARG A 48 3.22 2.70 -7.63
C ARG A 48 3.82 2.30 -6.29
N ASN A 49 4.52 1.19 -6.29
CA ASN A 49 5.27 0.74 -5.14
C ASN A 49 6.68 1.34 -5.18
N THR A 50 7.21 1.68 -4.02
CA THR A 50 8.55 2.23 -3.90
C THR A 50 9.13 1.92 -2.54
N CYS A 51 10.46 1.96 -2.41
CA CYS A 51 11.14 1.77 -1.16
C CYS A 51 11.73 3.09 -0.65
N LEU A 52 11.66 3.32 0.66
CA LEU A 52 12.51 4.27 1.36
C LEU A 52 13.78 3.53 1.79
N VAL A 53 14.93 4.09 1.49
CA VAL A 53 16.22 3.50 1.85
C VAL A 53 17.11 4.52 2.57
N ASP A 54 18.04 4.03 3.36
CA ASP A 54 19.08 4.86 3.96
C ASP A 54 20.20 5.23 2.95
N ALA A 55 21.20 5.98 3.40
CA ALA A 55 22.34 6.38 2.56
C ALA A 55 23.20 5.21 2.04
N ASN A 56 23.03 4.01 2.59
CA ASN A 56 23.70 2.79 2.15
C ASN A 56 22.79 1.88 1.29
N GLY A 57 21.62 2.36 0.90
CA GLY A 57 20.62 1.60 0.14
C GLY A 57 19.86 0.55 0.94
N ARG A 58 19.96 0.56 2.30
CA ARG A 58 19.24 -0.38 3.16
C ARG A 58 17.80 0.06 3.33
N MET A 59 16.86 -0.89 3.23
CA MET A 59 15.44 -0.61 3.30
C MET A 59 15.01 -0.12 4.67
N LEU A 60 14.35 1.02 4.70
CA LEU A 60 13.70 1.58 5.88
C LEU A 60 12.20 1.32 5.85
N ASP A 61 11.59 1.39 4.67
CA ASP A 61 10.17 1.08 4.47
C ASP A 61 9.92 0.63 3.03
N LEU A 62 8.84 -0.10 2.82
CA LEU A 62 8.21 -0.42 1.53
C LEU A 62 6.79 0.14 1.58
N PHE A 63 6.41 0.95 0.61
CA PHE A 63 5.08 1.54 0.58
C PHE A 63 4.54 1.73 -0.83
N SER A 64 3.22 1.76 -0.94
CA SER A 64 2.53 2.15 -2.15
C SER A 64 2.16 3.63 -2.13
N VAL A 65 2.28 4.28 -3.28
CA VAL A 65 1.88 5.66 -3.53
C VAL A 65 0.64 5.65 -4.42
N TRP A 66 -0.48 6.13 -3.88
CA TRP A 66 -1.75 6.25 -4.60
C TRP A 66 -1.96 7.72 -4.97
N HIS A 67 -2.00 8.02 -6.26
CA HIS A 67 -2.23 9.39 -6.74
C HIS A 67 -3.73 9.70 -6.75
N LEU A 68 -4.21 10.48 -5.77
CA LEU A 68 -5.63 10.80 -5.60
C LEU A 68 -6.08 12.08 -6.33
N GLY A 69 -5.28 12.54 -7.28
CA GLY A 69 -5.53 13.76 -8.07
C GLY A 69 -4.79 14.97 -7.51
N THR A 70 -5.22 15.51 -6.38
CA THR A 70 -4.58 16.68 -5.74
C THR A 70 -3.64 16.33 -4.59
N GLU A 71 -3.65 15.09 -4.17
CA GLU A 71 -2.88 14.58 -3.04
C GLU A 71 -2.40 13.16 -3.32
N LEU A 72 -1.41 12.71 -2.57
CA LEU A 72 -0.90 11.34 -2.59
C LEU A 72 -1.26 10.66 -1.28
N LEU A 73 -1.77 9.43 -1.34
CA LEU A 73 -1.89 8.57 -0.18
C LEU A 73 -0.73 7.57 -0.20
N LEU A 74 0.04 7.54 0.88
CA LEU A 74 1.10 6.60 1.10
C LEU A 74 0.59 5.51 2.06
N ILE A 75 0.64 4.26 1.62
CA ILE A 75 0.33 3.10 2.47
C ILE A 75 1.65 2.37 2.73
N GLY A 76 2.18 2.52 3.93
CA GLY A 76 3.46 1.95 4.33
C GLY A 76 3.32 0.65 5.11
N SER A 77 4.47 0.05 5.39
CA SER A 77 4.57 -1.20 6.16
C SER A 77 4.08 -1.04 7.60
N GLU A 78 3.92 -2.18 8.27
CA GLU A 78 3.48 -2.27 9.66
C GLU A 78 4.44 -1.52 10.59
N ASN A 79 3.88 -0.66 11.44
CA ASN A 79 4.58 0.07 12.48
C ASN A 79 5.72 1.00 12.00
N GLN A 80 5.78 1.32 10.69
CA GLN A 80 6.79 2.21 10.10
C GLN A 80 6.30 3.66 9.88
N GLY A 81 5.05 3.97 10.21
CA GLY A 81 4.45 5.28 9.91
C GLY A 81 5.19 6.48 10.53
N GLU A 82 5.64 6.37 11.78
CA GLU A 82 6.42 7.42 12.42
C GLU A 82 7.78 7.60 11.72
N THR A 83 8.46 6.51 11.39
CA THR A 83 9.73 6.50 10.66
C THR A 83 9.56 7.15 9.29
N LEU A 84 8.54 6.75 8.52
CA LEU A 84 8.25 7.33 7.21
C LEU A 84 8.00 8.83 7.30
N ARG A 85 7.11 9.26 8.19
CA ARG A 85 6.77 10.69 8.34
C ARG A 85 7.96 11.52 8.84
N ALA A 86 8.82 10.98 9.70
CA ALA A 86 10.04 11.65 10.12
C ALA A 86 11.02 11.86 8.94
N HIS A 87 11.24 10.83 8.11
CA HIS A 87 12.08 10.95 6.92
C HIS A 87 11.52 11.93 5.89
N LEU A 88 10.20 11.93 5.68
CA LEU A 88 9.55 12.93 4.83
C LEU A 88 9.81 14.35 5.35
N ALA A 89 9.60 14.58 6.65
CA ALA A 89 9.79 15.89 7.27
C ALA A 89 11.25 16.37 7.17
N ASP A 90 12.22 15.47 7.38
CA ASP A 90 13.65 15.78 7.28
C ASP A 90 14.10 16.09 5.84
N ALA A 91 13.42 15.50 4.85
CA ALA A 91 13.73 15.69 3.44
C ALA A 91 13.09 16.95 2.83
N VAL A 92 12.06 17.51 3.47
CA VAL A 92 11.41 18.76 3.01
C VAL A 92 12.36 19.94 3.13
N SER A 93 12.64 20.59 2.02
CA SER A 93 13.43 21.82 1.97
C SER A 93 12.53 23.03 2.26
N TRP A 94 13.11 24.13 2.72
CA TRP A 94 12.40 25.39 2.95
C TRP A 94 11.70 25.99 1.70
N LYS A 95 11.99 25.48 0.52
CA LYS A 95 11.38 25.88 -0.76
C LYS A 95 10.24 24.98 -1.18
N ASP A 96 10.17 23.77 -0.62
CA ASP A 96 9.22 22.77 -1.05
C ASP A 96 7.84 23.08 -0.46
N ASP A 97 6.82 23.07 -1.31
CA ASP A 97 5.42 23.11 -0.90
C ASP A 97 4.95 21.66 -0.70
N VAL A 98 5.23 21.11 0.49
CA VAL A 98 4.85 19.74 0.86
C VAL A 98 4.41 19.68 2.32
N GLN A 99 3.30 18.99 2.57
CA GLN A 99 2.83 18.67 3.90
C GLN A 99 2.47 17.19 4.00
N ALA A 100 3.02 16.50 5.00
CA ALA A 100 2.66 15.12 5.35
C ALA A 100 1.72 15.11 6.54
N VAL A 101 0.59 14.43 6.41
CA VAL A 101 -0.46 14.33 7.44
C VAL A 101 -0.65 12.87 7.81
N ASP A 102 -0.63 12.59 9.11
CA ASP A 102 -1.02 11.29 9.64
C ASP A 102 -2.51 11.06 9.43
N ALA A 103 -2.86 9.99 8.72
CA ALA A 103 -4.24 9.60 8.44
C ALA A 103 -4.61 8.23 9.04
N ASP A 104 -3.80 7.70 9.95
CA ASP A 104 -3.98 6.36 10.54
C ASP A 104 -5.33 6.20 11.25
N GLU A 105 -5.84 7.27 11.87
CA GLU A 105 -7.17 7.27 12.50
C GLU A 105 -8.31 7.65 11.54
N ALA A 106 -8.00 8.38 10.47
CA ALA A 106 -9.01 8.89 9.52
C ALA A 106 -9.36 7.86 8.44
N LEU A 107 -8.41 7.03 8.07
CA LEU A 107 -8.53 6.01 7.02
C LEU A 107 -8.36 4.61 7.61
N VAL A 108 -9.11 3.68 7.06
CA VAL A 108 -9.01 2.25 7.36
C VAL A 108 -8.48 1.53 6.12
N LEU A 109 -7.51 0.65 6.32
CA LEU A 109 -7.00 -0.26 5.31
C LEU A 109 -7.46 -1.67 5.62
N LEU A 110 -8.10 -2.31 4.66
CA LEU A 110 -8.45 -3.72 4.67
C LEU A 110 -7.75 -4.40 3.49
N THR A 111 -7.20 -5.58 3.71
CA THR A 111 -6.73 -6.43 2.61
C THR A 111 -7.69 -7.59 2.43
N LEU A 112 -8.25 -7.73 1.24
CA LEU A 112 -9.15 -8.81 0.82
C LEU A 112 -8.35 -9.83 0.02
N VAL A 113 -8.45 -11.11 0.33
CA VAL A 113 -7.72 -12.18 -0.36
C VAL A 113 -8.59 -13.42 -0.55
N GLY A 114 -8.32 -14.16 -1.60
CA GLY A 114 -8.87 -15.49 -1.85
C GLY A 114 -9.87 -15.56 -2.99
N GLU A 115 -10.23 -16.78 -3.34
CA GLU A 115 -11.12 -17.06 -4.47
C GLU A 115 -12.45 -16.26 -4.36
N GLY A 116 -12.78 -15.50 -5.39
CA GLY A 116 -13.94 -14.64 -5.44
C GLY A 116 -13.73 -13.19 -4.97
N ALA A 117 -12.49 -12.82 -4.56
CA ALA A 117 -12.17 -11.45 -4.17
C ALA A 117 -12.41 -10.45 -5.31
N ASP A 118 -12.12 -10.81 -6.55
CA ASP A 118 -12.36 -10.01 -7.74
C ASP A 118 -13.84 -9.65 -7.92
N ASP A 119 -14.73 -10.62 -7.76
CA ASP A 119 -16.17 -10.38 -7.84
C ASP A 119 -16.65 -9.40 -6.76
N VAL A 120 -16.09 -9.52 -5.55
CA VAL A 120 -16.39 -8.61 -4.44
C VAL A 120 -15.93 -7.19 -4.76
N VAL A 121 -14.72 -7.02 -5.28
CA VAL A 121 -14.19 -5.71 -5.68
C VAL A 121 -15.04 -5.11 -6.81
N CYS A 122 -15.44 -5.88 -7.80
CA CYS A 122 -16.38 -5.41 -8.84
C CYS A 122 -17.69 -4.88 -8.23
N HIS A 123 -18.20 -5.48 -7.15
CA HIS A 123 -19.38 -4.97 -6.45
C HIS A 123 -19.11 -3.69 -5.65
N LEU A 124 -17.88 -3.51 -5.14
CA LEU A 124 -17.49 -2.31 -4.38
C LEU A 124 -17.25 -1.09 -5.27
N VAL A 125 -16.59 -1.27 -6.43
CA VAL A 125 -16.12 -0.17 -7.28
C VAL A 125 -16.60 -0.21 -8.73
N GLY A 126 -17.49 -1.15 -9.07
CA GLY A 126 -18.16 -1.26 -10.37
C GLY A 126 -17.43 -2.13 -11.39
N GLU A 127 -16.12 -2.06 -11.46
CA GLU A 127 -15.23 -2.93 -12.27
C GLU A 127 -13.87 -3.03 -11.61
N LEU A 128 -13.08 -4.05 -11.97
CA LEU A 128 -11.73 -4.20 -11.44
C LEU A 128 -10.84 -3.01 -11.85
N PRO A 129 -10.02 -2.49 -10.93
CA PRO A 129 -8.93 -1.59 -11.30
C PRO A 129 -7.93 -2.32 -12.20
N ASP A 130 -7.37 -1.60 -13.19
CA ASP A 130 -6.21 -2.09 -13.93
C ASP A 130 -5.00 -2.21 -12.98
N SER A 131 -4.03 -3.06 -13.34
CA SER A 131 -2.78 -3.19 -12.58
C SER A 131 -2.07 -1.83 -12.46
N GLY A 132 -1.59 -1.51 -11.27
CA GLY A 132 -0.98 -0.22 -10.96
C GLY A 132 -1.96 0.96 -10.91
N ARG A 133 -3.26 0.69 -10.76
CA ARG A 133 -4.30 1.71 -10.63
C ARG A 133 -5.22 1.43 -9.45
N TRP A 134 -5.82 2.49 -8.94
CA TRP A 134 -6.92 2.42 -8.00
C TRP A 134 -8.24 2.84 -8.66
N ARG A 135 -9.34 2.38 -8.08
CA ARG A 135 -10.69 2.76 -8.47
C ARG A 135 -11.52 3.09 -7.25
N MET A 136 -12.38 4.09 -7.38
CA MET A 136 -13.27 4.54 -6.32
C MET A 136 -14.69 4.00 -6.54
N GLY A 137 -15.26 3.45 -5.47
CA GLY A 137 -16.69 3.19 -5.33
C GLY A 137 -17.38 4.22 -4.44
N ASP A 138 -18.59 3.92 -4.00
CA ASP A 138 -19.39 4.84 -3.17
C ASP A 138 -18.77 5.09 -1.78
N ALA A 139 -18.03 4.14 -1.24
CA ALA A 139 -17.57 4.16 0.15
C ALA A 139 -16.08 3.86 0.34
N CYS A 140 -15.36 3.45 -0.72
CA CYS A 140 -13.97 3.02 -0.63
C CYS A 140 -13.23 3.19 -1.94
N TRP A 141 -11.89 3.10 -1.85
CA TRP A 141 -10.97 2.95 -2.97
C TRP A 141 -10.40 1.54 -2.95
N CYS A 142 -10.23 0.94 -4.11
CA CYS A 142 -9.62 -0.39 -4.23
C CYS A 142 -8.46 -0.35 -5.23
N ALA A 143 -7.37 -1.05 -4.91
CA ALA A 143 -6.23 -1.31 -5.79
C ALA A 143 -5.63 -2.68 -5.45
N GLN A 144 -4.77 -3.19 -6.33
CA GLN A 144 -3.96 -4.35 -6.00
C GLN A 144 -2.99 -4.02 -4.85
N PRO A 145 -2.67 -4.99 -3.96
CA PRO A 145 -1.75 -4.77 -2.85
C PRO A 145 -0.34 -4.42 -3.33
N MET A 146 0.49 -3.92 -2.41
CA MET A 146 1.91 -3.60 -2.64
C MET A 146 2.74 -4.75 -3.21
N HIS A 147 2.35 -5.97 -2.92
CA HIS A 147 3.07 -7.17 -3.31
C HIS A 147 2.45 -7.72 -4.59
N ASP A 148 3.12 -7.50 -5.67
CA ASP A 148 2.73 -7.71 -7.05
C ASP A 148 1.64 -8.74 -7.38
N GLY A 149 0.69 -8.23 -8.16
CA GLY A 149 0.10 -8.89 -9.36
C GLY A 149 -0.58 -10.24 -9.18
N GLU A 150 -0.76 -10.75 -7.98
CA GLU A 150 -1.54 -11.96 -7.81
C GLU A 150 -3.03 -11.62 -7.96
N ALA A 151 -3.68 -12.32 -8.90
CA ALA A 151 -5.12 -12.40 -8.96
C ALA A 151 -5.65 -12.76 -7.56
N ASP A 152 -6.84 -12.25 -7.21
CA ASP A 152 -7.56 -12.51 -5.98
C ASP A 152 -7.03 -11.82 -4.69
N ALA A 153 -6.28 -10.74 -4.80
CA ALA A 153 -5.88 -9.92 -3.64
C ALA A 153 -6.09 -8.43 -3.91
N TRP A 154 -6.67 -7.71 -2.92
CA TRP A 154 -7.06 -6.31 -3.06
C TRP A 154 -6.92 -5.54 -1.77
N ASP A 155 -6.29 -4.38 -1.82
CA ASP A 155 -6.34 -3.39 -0.75
C ASP A 155 -7.58 -2.51 -0.92
N ILE A 156 -8.33 -2.36 0.15
CA ILE A 156 -9.54 -1.56 0.25
C ILE A 156 -9.29 -0.46 1.27
N VAL A 157 -9.26 0.78 0.82
CA VAL A 157 -9.12 1.96 1.70
C VAL A 157 -10.47 2.64 1.83
N CYS A 158 -10.88 2.98 3.03
CA CYS A 158 -12.08 3.76 3.27
C CYS A 158 -11.91 4.75 4.43
N GLN A 159 -12.75 5.77 4.47
CA GLN A 159 -12.83 6.64 5.64
C GLN A 159 -13.30 5.84 6.86
N ALA A 160 -12.80 6.16 8.05
CA ALA A 160 -13.16 5.48 9.30
C ALA A 160 -14.68 5.45 9.52
N GLY A 161 -15.39 6.53 9.17
CA GLY A 161 -16.85 6.60 9.24
C GLY A 161 -17.60 5.66 8.28
N SER A 162 -16.95 5.21 7.20
CA SER A 162 -17.52 4.28 6.20
C SER A 162 -17.22 2.81 6.51
N ARG A 163 -16.32 2.51 7.45
CA ARG A 163 -15.86 1.16 7.77
C ARG A 163 -17.02 0.17 7.97
N ALA A 164 -17.98 0.52 8.80
CA ALA A 164 -19.11 -0.39 9.09
C ALA A 164 -19.93 -0.72 7.82
N GLY A 165 -20.10 0.25 6.92
CA GLY A 165 -20.77 0.04 5.64
C GLY A 165 -20.00 -0.89 4.72
N VAL A 166 -18.68 -0.70 4.61
CA VAL A 166 -17.80 -1.56 3.80
C VAL A 166 -17.82 -2.99 4.35
N LEU A 167 -17.65 -3.19 5.67
CA LEU A 167 -17.71 -4.53 6.28
C LEU A 167 -19.07 -5.21 6.06
N ALA A 168 -20.16 -4.46 6.12
CA ALA A 168 -21.50 -5.01 5.83
C ALA A 168 -21.63 -5.45 4.37
N LEU A 169 -20.98 -4.75 3.43
CA LEU A 169 -20.94 -5.17 2.02
C LEU A 169 -20.10 -6.45 1.87
N LEU A 170 -18.91 -6.51 2.45
CA LEU A 170 -18.07 -7.71 2.44
C LEU A 170 -18.84 -8.93 2.97
N ALA A 171 -19.49 -8.81 4.12
CA ALA A 171 -20.28 -9.88 4.72
C ALA A 171 -21.42 -10.36 3.82
N ARG A 172 -22.11 -9.45 3.08
CA ARG A 172 -23.16 -9.81 2.12
C ARG A 172 -22.65 -10.64 0.95
N HIS A 173 -21.40 -10.48 0.60
CA HIS A 173 -20.72 -11.24 -0.46
C HIS A 173 -19.99 -12.48 0.07
N GLY A 174 -20.26 -12.90 1.31
CA GLY A 174 -19.71 -14.12 1.89
C GLY A 174 -18.27 -14.02 2.34
N VAL A 175 -17.72 -12.80 2.42
CA VAL A 175 -16.36 -12.57 2.91
C VAL A 175 -16.36 -12.64 4.44
N SER A 176 -15.42 -13.38 5.00
CA SER A 176 -15.24 -13.53 6.44
C SER A 176 -14.00 -12.77 6.92
N GLU A 177 -13.98 -12.43 8.22
CA GLU A 177 -12.80 -11.86 8.85
C GLU A 177 -11.76 -12.97 9.08
N GLY A 178 -10.52 -12.72 8.62
CA GLY A 178 -9.37 -13.56 8.92
C GLY A 178 -8.71 -13.14 10.24
N ASP A 179 -8.20 -14.10 10.99
CA ASP A 179 -7.42 -13.83 12.19
C ASP A 179 -5.92 -13.61 11.84
N GLU A 180 -5.13 -13.25 12.85
CA GLU A 180 -3.68 -13.01 12.68
C GLU A 180 -2.93 -14.25 12.16
N GLN A 181 -3.34 -15.45 12.56
CA GLN A 181 -2.71 -16.68 12.08
C GLN A 181 -2.97 -16.86 10.58
N ALA A 182 -4.21 -16.70 10.15
CA ALA A 182 -4.60 -16.78 8.74
C ALA A 182 -3.87 -15.69 7.91
N TRP A 183 -3.73 -14.47 8.46
CA TRP A 183 -2.94 -13.42 7.81
C TRP A 183 -1.49 -13.85 7.59
N GLN A 184 -0.82 -14.37 8.63
CA GLN A 184 0.57 -14.81 8.50
C GLN A 184 0.74 -15.99 7.52
N GLU A 185 -0.23 -16.90 7.47
CA GLU A 185 -0.24 -18.00 6.50
C GLU A 185 -0.37 -17.46 5.06
N GLU A 186 -1.32 -16.53 4.82
CA GLU A 186 -1.53 -15.92 3.50
C GLU A 186 -0.30 -15.11 3.04
N ARG A 187 0.22 -14.20 3.88
CA ARG A 187 1.35 -13.37 3.48
C ARG A 187 2.60 -14.18 3.18
N VAL A 188 2.89 -15.23 3.98
CA VAL A 188 4.06 -16.09 3.76
C VAL A 188 3.87 -16.93 2.49
N ALA A 189 2.68 -17.48 2.25
CA ALA A 189 2.37 -18.24 1.04
C ALA A 189 2.52 -17.40 -0.23
N ARG A 190 2.20 -16.10 -0.14
CA ARG A 190 2.28 -15.13 -1.25
C ARG A 190 3.64 -14.44 -1.34
N GLY A 191 4.53 -14.63 -0.38
CA GLY A 191 5.82 -13.93 -0.32
C GLY A 191 5.70 -12.44 0.04
N TRP A 192 4.63 -12.03 0.69
CA TRP A 192 4.44 -10.64 1.10
C TRP A 192 5.33 -10.28 2.29
N LEU A 193 5.95 -9.13 2.19
CA LEU A 193 6.91 -8.64 3.17
C LEU A 193 6.21 -7.88 4.29
N GLU A 194 6.78 -7.92 5.49
CA GLU A 194 6.26 -7.22 6.67
C GLU A 194 7.34 -6.31 7.26
N GLY A 195 6.94 -5.10 7.61
CA GLY A 195 7.81 -4.14 8.29
C GLY A 195 8.28 -4.65 9.65
N GLY A 196 9.58 -4.53 9.90
CA GLY A 196 10.21 -5.04 11.13
C GLY A 196 10.47 -6.54 11.14
N ARG A 197 10.18 -7.25 10.04
CA ARG A 197 10.53 -8.65 9.82
C ARG A 197 11.50 -8.78 8.66
N GLU A 198 10.99 -8.84 7.42
CA GLU A 198 11.82 -8.89 6.22
C GLU A 198 12.37 -7.49 5.85
N VAL A 199 11.58 -6.43 6.14
CA VAL A 199 11.99 -5.02 5.95
C VAL A 199 12.49 -4.48 7.29
N ASP A 200 13.77 -4.69 7.60
CA ASP A 200 14.36 -4.45 8.94
C ASP A 200 15.62 -3.57 8.93
N GLY A 201 15.97 -2.97 7.78
CA GLY A 201 17.16 -2.14 7.64
C GLY A 201 18.46 -2.92 7.38
N THR A 202 18.41 -4.24 7.20
CA THR A 202 19.61 -5.06 6.95
C THR A 202 19.81 -5.41 5.48
N VAL A 203 18.76 -5.32 4.67
CA VAL A 203 18.73 -5.72 3.27
C VAL A 203 18.52 -4.55 2.32
N ILE A 204 18.89 -4.70 1.06
CA ILE A 204 18.54 -3.78 -0.02
C ILE A 204 17.32 -4.31 -0.78
N PRO A 205 16.55 -3.47 -1.51
CA PRO A 205 15.33 -3.89 -2.21
C PRO A 205 15.51 -5.09 -3.13
N LEU A 206 16.63 -5.17 -3.85
CA LEU A 206 16.89 -6.23 -4.82
C LEU A 206 17.20 -7.60 -4.17
N GLU A 207 17.60 -7.64 -2.90
CA GLU A 207 17.76 -8.88 -2.14
C GLU A 207 16.40 -9.51 -1.77
N LEU A 208 15.33 -8.71 -1.84
CA LEU A 208 13.95 -9.14 -1.60
C LEU A 208 13.11 -9.24 -2.88
N ASP A 209 13.76 -9.29 -4.04
CA ASP A 209 13.11 -9.41 -5.36
C ASP A 209 12.16 -8.22 -5.72
N LEU A 210 12.39 -7.04 -5.16
CA LEU A 210 11.58 -5.84 -5.35
C LEU A 210 11.99 -5.04 -6.60
N TRP A 211 12.16 -5.73 -7.74
CA TRP A 211 12.59 -5.10 -9.00
C TRP A 211 11.61 -4.03 -9.49
N ASP A 212 10.31 -4.25 -9.34
CA ASP A 212 9.27 -3.31 -9.79
C ASP A 212 9.11 -2.09 -8.88
N SER A 213 9.74 -2.14 -7.68
CA SER A 213 9.79 -1.03 -6.74
C SER A 213 11.06 -0.18 -6.87
N VAL A 214 11.93 -0.48 -7.85
CA VAL A 214 13.19 0.23 -8.11
C VAL A 214 13.29 0.62 -9.58
N SER A 215 13.46 1.90 -9.86
CA SER A 215 13.75 2.39 -11.21
C SER A 215 15.26 2.51 -11.43
N PHE A 216 15.74 1.95 -12.53
CA PHE A 216 17.14 2.05 -12.96
C PHE A 216 17.37 3.22 -13.93
N ASP A 217 16.29 3.85 -14.39
CA ASP A 217 16.32 4.90 -15.40
C ASP A 217 16.00 6.31 -14.85
N LYS A 218 15.51 6.39 -13.59
CA LYS A 218 15.25 7.67 -12.93
C LYS A 218 16.54 8.41 -12.55
N GLY A 219 16.42 9.70 -12.20
CA GLY A 219 17.51 10.50 -11.64
C GLY A 219 17.99 9.98 -10.28
N CYS A 220 19.05 10.60 -9.76
CA CYS A 220 19.64 10.21 -8.48
C CYS A 220 18.63 10.30 -7.32
N PHE A 221 18.70 9.32 -6.43
CA PHE A 221 17.96 9.31 -5.17
C PHE A 221 18.89 8.89 -4.01
N THR A 222 18.45 9.14 -2.80
CA THR A 222 19.21 8.76 -1.59
C THR A 222 19.47 7.25 -1.56
N GLY A 223 20.73 6.84 -1.37
CA GLY A 223 21.11 5.42 -1.26
C GLY A 223 21.29 4.68 -2.59
N GLN A 224 21.30 5.39 -3.72
CA GLN A 224 21.49 4.79 -5.05
C GLN A 224 22.93 4.27 -5.26
N GLU A 225 23.95 4.86 -4.62
CA GLU A 225 25.39 4.55 -4.80
C GLU A 225 25.90 3.53 -3.77
#